data_75cd9f53787484c0243e152a634e51ba
#
_entry.id   75cd9f53787484c0243e152a634e51ba
#
_cell.length_a   1.000
_cell.length_b   1.000
_cell.length_c   1.000
_cell.angle_alpha   90.00
_cell.angle_beta   90.00
_cell.angle_gamma   90.00
#
_symmetry.space_group_name_H-M   'P 1'
#
loop_
_entity.id
_entity.type
_entity.pdbx_description
1 polymer ?
#
loop_
_entity_poly.entity_id
_entity_poly.type
_entity_poly.pdbx_seq_one_letter_code
_entity_poly.pdbx_strand_id
1 'polypeptide(L)'
;TCAYYRDGKDEKELRDEIKKLVNIGHQSFKVKVGGLSIKEDAKRLEIIRDEIGHQKGLMIDVNRAWDLKTAIEGVKEFERFNPTWIEEPVRWEDDRRTLKLLSKQTKIPLSGGESEITIYGCRSMIEEEAIQILQFDCTMFGGFTNGKKLSALCELNHIDVAPHHDCYIHAPLVASTPAGRIVESFDDERDPLQAQLFENTHKMSDGCL
;
A
#
# COMPACT_ATOMS: atom_id res chain seq x y z
N THR A 1 -0.86 -6.46 -4.86
CA THR A 1 -2.05 -5.57 -4.97
C THR A 1 -3.15 -6.22 -5.77
N CYS A 2 -4.41 -6.10 -5.33
CA CYS A 2 -5.56 -6.81 -5.88
C CYS A 2 -6.85 -5.99 -5.79
N ALA A 3 -7.96 -6.63 -6.15
CA ALA A 3 -9.32 -6.09 -6.03
C ALA A 3 -9.53 -4.74 -6.72
N TYR A 4 -8.93 -4.58 -7.92
CA TYR A 4 -9.19 -3.43 -8.76
C TYR A 4 -10.67 -3.35 -9.17
N TYR A 5 -11.14 -2.12 -9.39
CA TYR A 5 -12.44 -1.92 -10.02
C TYR A 5 -12.41 -2.38 -11.47
N ARG A 6 -13.48 -3.05 -11.87
CA ARG A 6 -13.70 -3.50 -13.25
C ARG A 6 -15.20 -3.50 -13.51
N ASP A 7 -15.62 -3.01 -14.66
CA ASP A 7 -17.01 -3.04 -15.06
C ASP A 7 -17.55 -4.48 -15.06
N GLY A 8 -18.70 -4.68 -14.44
CA GLY A 8 -19.36 -5.97 -14.31
C GLY A 8 -18.78 -6.92 -13.26
N LYS A 9 -17.73 -6.53 -12.54
CA LYS A 9 -17.14 -7.37 -11.46
C LYS A 9 -18.11 -7.46 -10.30
N ASP A 10 -18.73 -8.63 -10.15
CA ASP A 10 -19.65 -8.93 -9.08
C ASP A 10 -18.95 -9.46 -7.81
N GLU A 11 -19.75 -9.72 -6.77
CA GLU A 11 -19.25 -10.27 -5.51
C GLU A 11 -18.56 -11.62 -5.70
N LYS A 12 -19.10 -12.49 -6.56
CA LYS A 12 -18.54 -13.82 -6.81
C LYS A 12 -17.15 -13.72 -7.43
N GLU A 13 -16.98 -12.86 -8.45
CA GLU A 13 -15.68 -12.64 -9.09
C GLU A 13 -14.65 -12.05 -8.11
N LEU A 14 -15.08 -11.15 -7.22
CA LEU A 14 -14.21 -10.61 -6.18
C LEU A 14 -13.76 -11.72 -5.21
N ARG A 15 -14.67 -12.57 -4.74
CA ARG A 15 -14.33 -13.71 -3.88
C ARG A 15 -13.39 -14.68 -4.56
N ASP A 16 -13.66 -15.03 -5.82
CA ASP A 16 -12.84 -15.98 -6.59
C ASP A 16 -11.40 -15.44 -6.79
N GLU A 17 -11.23 -14.13 -7.07
CA GLU A 17 -9.93 -13.49 -7.14
C GLU A 17 -9.17 -13.59 -5.81
N ILE A 18 -9.80 -13.23 -4.70
CA ILE A 18 -9.15 -13.28 -3.39
C ILE A 18 -8.80 -14.71 -2.99
N LYS A 19 -9.68 -15.68 -3.23
CA LYS A 19 -9.38 -17.11 -2.99
C LYS A 19 -8.18 -17.60 -3.79
N LYS A 20 -8.08 -17.23 -5.08
CA LYS A 20 -6.90 -17.53 -5.92
C LYS A 20 -5.63 -17.08 -5.23
N LEU A 21 -5.58 -15.81 -4.79
CA LEU A 21 -4.42 -15.22 -4.14
C LEU A 21 -4.10 -15.85 -2.77
N VAL A 22 -5.10 -16.17 -1.98
CA VAL A 22 -4.93 -16.91 -0.71
C VAL A 22 -4.31 -18.27 -0.96
N ASN A 23 -4.78 -19.00 -1.99
CA ASN A 23 -4.29 -20.33 -2.34
C ASN A 23 -2.86 -20.34 -2.88
N ILE A 24 -2.42 -19.24 -3.53
CA ILE A 24 -1.01 -19.02 -3.94
C ILE A 24 -0.10 -18.83 -2.71
N GLY A 25 -0.65 -18.44 -1.56
CA GLY A 25 0.10 -18.30 -0.31
C GLY A 25 0.30 -16.86 0.17
N HIS A 26 -0.32 -15.85 -0.48
CA HIS A 26 -0.23 -14.48 -0.02
C HIS A 26 -0.69 -14.31 1.44
N GLN A 27 0.08 -13.56 2.23
CA GLN A 27 -0.20 -13.26 3.63
C GLN A 27 -0.70 -11.81 3.84
N SER A 28 -0.62 -10.98 2.81
CA SER A 28 -1.05 -9.58 2.87
C SER A 28 -1.67 -9.15 1.55
N PHE A 29 -2.73 -8.34 1.63
CA PHE A 29 -3.57 -7.98 0.48
C PHE A 29 -3.78 -6.47 0.47
N LYS A 30 -3.30 -5.79 -0.58
CA LYS A 30 -3.56 -4.37 -0.80
C LYS A 30 -4.73 -4.20 -1.77
N VAL A 31 -5.75 -3.48 -1.36
CA VAL A 31 -7.06 -3.40 -2.01
C VAL A 31 -7.35 -1.97 -2.42
N LYS A 32 -7.76 -1.77 -3.66
CA LYS A 32 -8.15 -0.45 -4.16
C LYS A 32 -9.56 -0.06 -3.68
N VAL A 33 -9.67 1.14 -3.12
CA VAL A 33 -10.94 1.78 -2.71
C VAL A 33 -10.99 3.24 -3.20
N GLY A 34 -12.09 3.93 -2.98
CA GLY A 34 -12.27 5.34 -3.34
C GLY A 34 -12.89 5.57 -4.71
N GLY A 35 -13.08 4.53 -5.51
CA GLY A 35 -13.81 4.60 -6.78
C GLY A 35 -15.34 4.47 -6.65
N LEU A 36 -15.82 4.03 -5.49
CA LEU A 36 -17.22 3.91 -5.14
C LEU A 36 -17.54 4.74 -3.89
N SER A 37 -18.79 4.70 -3.41
CA SER A 37 -19.11 5.29 -2.11
C SER A 37 -18.43 4.51 -0.97
N ILE A 38 -18.14 5.16 0.15
CA ILE A 38 -17.56 4.53 1.35
C ILE A 38 -18.35 3.28 1.76
N LYS A 39 -19.67 3.30 1.66
CA LYS A 39 -20.53 2.16 2.01
C LYS A 39 -20.38 0.97 1.05
N GLU A 40 -20.22 1.23 -0.22
CA GLU A 40 -20.00 0.18 -1.23
C GLU A 40 -18.60 -0.40 -1.10
N ASP A 41 -17.60 0.44 -0.90
CA ASP A 41 -16.24 -0.02 -0.62
C ASP A 41 -16.15 -0.80 0.70
N ALA A 42 -16.90 -0.39 1.73
CA ALA A 42 -17.00 -1.16 2.98
C ALA A 42 -17.57 -2.58 2.76
N LYS A 43 -18.57 -2.75 1.89
CA LYS A 43 -19.07 -4.09 1.52
C LYS A 43 -18.00 -4.92 0.80
N ARG A 44 -17.23 -4.31 -0.09
CA ARG A 44 -16.10 -4.99 -0.75
C ARG A 44 -15.04 -5.42 0.25
N LEU A 45 -14.69 -4.55 1.20
CA LEU A 45 -13.73 -4.86 2.27
C LEU A 45 -14.24 -5.98 3.19
N GLU A 46 -15.54 -6.02 3.49
CA GLU A 46 -16.16 -7.12 4.25
C GLU A 46 -15.99 -8.46 3.53
N ILE A 47 -16.32 -8.52 2.23
CA ILE A 47 -16.12 -9.71 1.40
C ILE A 47 -14.67 -10.17 1.43
N ILE A 48 -13.73 -9.24 1.26
CA ILE A 48 -12.31 -9.54 1.25
C ILE A 48 -11.85 -10.03 2.62
N ARG A 49 -12.26 -9.37 3.70
CA ARG A 49 -11.91 -9.77 5.06
C ARG A 49 -12.46 -11.16 5.41
N ASP A 50 -13.66 -11.50 4.94
CA ASP A 50 -14.23 -12.85 5.08
C ASP A 50 -13.33 -13.91 4.44
N GLU A 51 -12.80 -13.64 3.24
CA GLU A 51 -11.98 -14.60 2.50
C GLU A 51 -10.54 -14.72 3.04
N ILE A 52 -9.92 -13.62 3.45
CA ILE A 52 -8.54 -13.65 3.96
C ILE A 52 -8.45 -13.98 5.45
N GLY A 53 -9.55 -13.85 6.19
CA GLY A 53 -9.58 -14.02 7.65
C GLY A 53 -8.90 -12.86 8.39
N HIS A 54 -8.91 -12.89 9.73
CA HIS A 54 -8.42 -11.79 10.57
C HIS A 54 -6.89 -11.77 10.76
N GLN A 55 -6.19 -12.85 10.44
CA GLN A 55 -4.75 -12.98 10.67
C GLN A 55 -3.90 -12.41 9.53
N LYS A 56 -4.45 -12.34 8.33
CA LYS A 56 -3.73 -11.81 7.17
C LYS A 56 -3.82 -10.29 7.10
N GLY A 57 -2.74 -9.67 6.61
CA GLY A 57 -2.66 -8.22 6.41
C GLY A 57 -3.68 -7.73 5.36
N LEU A 58 -4.38 -6.64 5.69
CA LEU A 58 -5.25 -5.91 4.76
C LEU A 58 -4.75 -4.48 4.67
N MET A 59 -4.28 -4.07 3.52
CA MET A 59 -3.92 -2.71 3.20
C MET A 59 -4.97 -2.12 2.28
N ILE A 60 -5.27 -0.85 2.47
CA ILE A 60 -6.31 -0.13 1.73
C ILE A 60 -5.64 1.01 0.98
N ASP A 61 -5.79 1.03 -0.33
CA ASP A 61 -5.21 2.06 -1.19
C ASP A 61 -6.31 2.88 -1.85
N VAL A 62 -6.31 4.17 -1.55
CA VAL A 62 -7.32 5.13 -2.01
C VAL A 62 -6.88 5.88 -3.27
N ASN A 63 -5.61 5.83 -3.61
CA ASN A 63 -5.03 6.55 -4.76
C ASN A 63 -5.49 8.01 -4.84
N ARG A 64 -5.46 8.73 -3.72
CA ARG A 64 -5.73 10.18 -3.64
C ARG A 64 -7.15 10.61 -4.01
N ALA A 65 -8.12 9.69 -3.91
CA ALA A 65 -9.48 9.95 -4.36
C ALA A 65 -10.27 10.91 -3.45
N TRP A 66 -9.88 11.05 -2.17
CA TRP A 66 -10.71 11.75 -1.19
C TRP A 66 -10.20 13.16 -0.85
N ASP A 67 -11.12 14.03 -0.47
CA ASP A 67 -10.81 15.20 0.34
C ASP A 67 -10.70 14.81 1.83
N LEU A 68 -10.25 15.74 2.69
CA LEU A 68 -10.08 15.47 4.11
C LEU A 68 -11.37 15.01 4.81
N LYS A 69 -12.51 15.61 4.45
CA LYS A 69 -13.80 15.26 5.07
C LYS A 69 -14.18 13.83 4.75
N THR A 70 -14.12 13.46 3.47
CA THR A 70 -14.39 12.10 3.00
C THR A 70 -13.40 11.10 3.58
N ALA A 71 -12.12 11.48 3.68
CA ALA A 71 -11.08 10.65 4.29
C ALA A 71 -11.38 10.35 5.76
N ILE A 72 -11.82 11.36 6.56
CA ILE A 72 -12.23 11.15 7.96
C ILE A 72 -13.43 10.20 8.07
N GLU A 73 -14.41 10.31 7.18
CA GLU A 73 -15.54 9.39 7.13
C GLU A 73 -15.08 7.96 6.76
N GLY A 74 -14.22 7.84 5.76
CA GLY A 74 -13.67 6.57 5.27
C GLY A 74 -12.84 5.83 6.32
N VAL A 75 -11.89 6.51 6.96
CA VAL A 75 -11.05 5.86 7.99
C VAL A 75 -11.88 5.35 9.16
N LYS A 76 -12.90 6.09 9.60
CA LYS A 76 -13.79 5.66 10.69
C LYS A 76 -14.60 4.43 10.32
N GLU A 77 -15.14 4.37 9.10
CA GLU A 77 -15.89 3.21 8.62
C GLU A 77 -14.99 1.99 8.45
N PHE A 78 -13.75 2.19 8.00
CA PHE A 78 -12.83 1.10 7.69
C PHE A 78 -12.06 0.57 8.90
N GLU A 79 -12.02 1.29 10.03
CA GLU A 79 -11.40 0.79 11.27
C GLU A 79 -11.90 -0.60 11.69
N ARG A 80 -13.16 -0.90 11.46
CA ARG A 80 -13.77 -2.20 11.81
C ARG A 80 -13.16 -3.39 11.08
N PHE A 81 -12.49 -3.16 9.94
CA PHE A 81 -11.81 -4.19 9.17
C PHE A 81 -10.36 -4.42 9.63
N ASN A 82 -9.87 -3.66 10.62
CA ASN A 82 -8.51 -3.72 11.14
C ASN A 82 -7.45 -3.69 10.02
N PRO A 83 -7.41 -2.63 9.19
CA PRO A 83 -6.40 -2.53 8.14
C PRO A 83 -5.01 -2.29 8.71
N THR A 84 -4.00 -2.82 8.03
CA THR A 84 -2.59 -2.61 8.35
C THR A 84 -2.18 -1.17 8.13
N TRP A 85 -2.66 -0.56 7.05
CA TRP A 85 -2.58 0.89 6.77
C TRP A 85 -3.63 1.32 5.75
N ILE A 86 -3.78 2.64 5.63
CA ILE A 86 -4.48 3.29 4.51
C ILE A 86 -3.46 4.13 3.73
N GLU A 87 -3.37 3.85 2.44
CA GLU A 87 -2.42 4.41 1.48
C GLU A 87 -3.07 5.55 0.70
N GLU A 88 -2.33 6.65 0.57
CA GLU A 88 -2.71 7.85 -0.18
C GLU A 88 -4.20 8.24 -0.07
N PRO A 89 -4.75 8.41 1.15
CA PRO A 89 -6.18 8.66 1.30
C PRO A 89 -6.62 10.01 0.75
N VAL A 90 -5.71 10.99 0.67
CA VAL A 90 -6.02 12.38 0.32
C VAL A 90 -5.26 12.85 -0.90
N ARG A 91 -5.75 13.92 -1.53
CA ARG A 91 -5.15 14.52 -2.72
C ARG A 91 -3.74 15.01 -2.45
N TRP A 92 -2.86 14.88 -3.41
CA TRP A 92 -1.43 15.13 -3.30
C TRP A 92 -1.02 16.61 -3.24
N GLU A 93 -1.90 17.53 -3.68
CA GLU A 93 -1.62 18.97 -3.73
C GLU A 93 -1.35 19.58 -2.33
N ASP A 94 -1.93 19.01 -1.28
CA ASP A 94 -1.73 19.40 0.12
C ASP A 94 -1.69 18.15 1.03
N ASP A 95 -1.05 17.09 0.56
CA ASP A 95 -1.11 15.77 1.20
C ASP A 95 -0.45 15.77 2.58
N ARG A 96 0.74 16.34 2.77
CA ARG A 96 1.48 16.31 4.03
C ARG A 96 0.67 16.89 5.18
N ARG A 97 0.17 18.12 4.98
CA ARG A 97 -0.67 18.79 5.97
C ARG A 97 -1.96 18.01 6.22
N THR A 98 -2.58 17.54 5.16
CA THR A 98 -3.86 16.84 5.23
C THR A 98 -3.70 15.46 5.87
N LEU A 99 -2.65 14.70 5.56
CA LEU A 99 -2.31 13.44 6.21
C LEU A 99 -2.02 13.64 7.70
N LYS A 100 -1.27 14.68 8.08
CA LYS A 100 -1.04 15.02 9.48
C LYS A 100 -2.33 15.37 10.24
N LEU A 101 -3.30 16.00 9.59
CA LEU A 101 -4.63 16.24 10.20
C LEU A 101 -5.43 14.95 10.32
N LEU A 102 -5.39 14.11 9.29
CA LEU A 102 -6.11 12.84 9.26
C LEU A 102 -5.54 11.84 10.29
N SER A 103 -4.22 11.80 10.49
CA SER A 103 -3.58 10.90 11.46
C SER A 103 -4.07 11.10 12.89
N LYS A 104 -4.59 12.29 13.21
CA LYS A 104 -5.20 12.60 14.52
C LYS A 104 -6.64 12.10 14.65
N GLN A 105 -7.24 11.62 13.58
CA GLN A 105 -8.65 11.20 13.51
C GLN A 105 -8.81 9.68 13.45
N THR A 106 -7.72 8.93 13.31
CA THR A 106 -7.74 7.47 13.20
C THR A 106 -6.54 6.83 13.90
N LYS A 107 -6.70 5.57 14.27
CA LYS A 107 -5.59 4.72 14.76
C LYS A 107 -4.95 3.89 13.64
N ILE A 108 -5.55 3.89 12.45
CA ILE A 108 -5.00 3.18 11.30
C ILE A 108 -3.75 3.92 10.84
N PRO A 109 -2.60 3.24 10.70
CA PRO A 109 -1.41 3.86 10.13
C PRO A 109 -1.69 4.41 8.74
N LEU A 110 -1.14 5.58 8.42
CA LEU A 110 -1.23 6.19 7.10
C LEU A 110 0.07 5.94 6.33
N SER A 111 -0.05 5.71 5.03
CA SER A 111 1.09 5.51 4.15
C SER A 111 1.01 6.38 2.90
N GLY A 112 2.16 6.61 2.29
CA GLY A 112 2.28 7.39 1.05
C GLY A 112 3.74 7.59 0.66
N GLY A 113 3.95 8.31 -0.44
CA GLY A 113 5.27 8.64 -0.95
C GLY A 113 5.57 8.08 -2.35
N GLU A 114 4.68 7.30 -2.94
CA GLU A 114 4.85 6.76 -4.30
C GLU A 114 4.93 7.86 -5.37
N SER A 115 4.26 8.98 -5.14
CA SER A 115 4.22 10.12 -6.07
C SER A 115 5.39 11.09 -5.90
N GLU A 116 6.25 10.88 -4.89
CA GLU A 116 7.41 11.73 -4.65
C GLU A 116 8.55 11.40 -5.62
N ILE A 117 8.93 12.39 -6.41
CA ILE A 117 10.02 12.24 -7.40
C ILE A 117 11.38 12.70 -6.89
N THR A 118 11.46 13.06 -5.61
CA THR A 118 12.70 13.44 -4.94
C THR A 118 12.78 12.90 -3.53
N ILE A 119 14.00 12.63 -3.05
CA ILE A 119 14.22 12.25 -1.64
C ILE A 119 13.81 13.37 -0.68
N TYR A 120 13.76 14.61 -1.12
CA TYR A 120 13.38 15.76 -0.28
C TYR A 120 11.89 15.79 -0.02
N GLY A 121 11.07 15.40 -0.99
CA GLY A 121 9.63 15.22 -0.79
C GLY A 121 9.33 14.13 0.23
N CYS A 122 9.94 12.95 0.06
CA CYS A 122 9.83 11.86 1.05
C CYS A 122 10.33 12.29 2.44
N ARG A 123 11.48 13.01 2.51
CA ARG A 123 11.97 13.55 3.78
C ARG A 123 10.96 14.46 4.45
N SER A 124 10.32 15.35 3.71
CA SER A 124 9.32 16.27 4.26
C SER A 124 8.11 15.49 4.84
N MET A 125 7.67 14.42 4.22
CA MET A 125 6.59 13.57 4.77
C MET A 125 6.97 12.98 6.14
N ILE A 126 8.24 12.60 6.30
CA ILE A 126 8.79 12.07 7.56
C ILE A 126 8.87 13.18 8.61
N GLU A 127 9.54 14.31 8.29
CA GLU A 127 9.79 15.43 9.20
C GLU A 127 8.50 16.09 9.67
N GLU A 128 7.47 16.11 8.85
CA GLU A 128 6.15 16.63 9.19
C GLU A 128 5.26 15.62 9.92
N GLU A 129 5.74 14.40 10.17
CA GLU A 129 4.97 13.33 10.84
C GLU A 129 3.65 13.02 10.11
N ALA A 130 3.67 13.08 8.78
CA ALA A 130 2.48 12.91 7.96
C ALA A 130 2.07 11.43 7.81
N ILE A 131 3.04 10.51 7.90
CA ILE A 131 2.88 9.09 7.61
C ILE A 131 3.57 8.20 8.66
N GLN A 132 3.17 6.95 8.75
CA GLN A 132 3.82 5.90 9.55
C GLN A 132 4.50 4.84 8.67
N ILE A 133 4.15 4.79 7.38
CA ILE A 133 4.79 3.92 6.39
C ILE A 133 5.17 4.76 5.17
N LEU A 134 6.44 4.72 4.78
CA LEU A 134 6.92 5.39 3.57
C LEU A 134 6.95 4.40 2.40
N GLN A 135 6.30 4.79 1.30
CA GLN A 135 6.13 3.97 0.09
C GLN A 135 6.83 4.59 -1.12
N PHE A 136 8.07 5.01 -0.95
CA PHE A 136 8.85 5.53 -2.07
C PHE A 136 9.06 4.50 -3.18
N ASP A 137 9.38 4.98 -4.39
CA ASP A 137 9.75 4.14 -5.51
C ASP A 137 11.16 4.49 -6.01
N CYS A 138 12.11 3.56 -5.87
CA CYS A 138 13.49 3.74 -6.31
C CYS A 138 13.62 4.01 -7.80
N THR A 139 12.69 3.57 -8.61
CA THR A 139 12.71 3.80 -10.06
C THR A 139 12.42 5.26 -10.42
N MET A 140 11.77 6.00 -9.50
CA MET A 140 11.33 7.37 -9.72
C MET A 140 12.32 8.44 -9.26
N PHE A 141 13.21 8.18 -8.29
CA PHE A 141 13.97 9.25 -7.65
C PHE A 141 15.47 8.95 -7.41
N GLY A 142 16.08 8.12 -8.26
CA GLY A 142 17.55 7.96 -8.26
C GLY A 142 18.07 6.70 -7.59
N GLY A 143 17.29 5.64 -7.62
CA GLY A 143 17.72 4.27 -7.38
C GLY A 143 18.05 3.93 -5.93
N PHE A 144 18.77 2.83 -5.75
CA PHE A 144 19.12 2.26 -4.44
C PHE A 144 19.87 3.24 -3.52
N THR A 145 20.73 4.09 -4.07
CA THR A 145 21.50 5.05 -3.26
C THR A 145 20.58 5.98 -2.47
N ASN A 146 19.53 6.49 -3.10
CA ASN A 146 18.55 7.34 -2.45
C ASN A 146 17.58 6.53 -1.57
N GLY A 147 17.19 5.33 -2.01
CA GLY A 147 16.39 4.40 -1.21
C GLY A 147 17.05 4.06 0.12
N LYS A 148 18.36 3.76 0.12
CA LYS A 148 19.12 3.49 1.37
C LYS A 148 19.17 4.70 2.30
N LYS A 149 19.32 5.91 1.78
CA LYS A 149 19.30 7.13 2.60
C LYS A 149 17.93 7.34 3.27
N LEU A 150 16.85 7.14 2.50
CA LEU A 150 15.49 7.25 3.05
C LEU A 150 15.19 6.13 4.06
N SER A 151 15.62 4.89 3.79
CA SER A 151 15.44 3.79 4.72
C SER A 151 16.13 4.05 6.07
N ALA A 152 17.35 4.59 6.05
CA ALA A 152 18.05 4.98 7.27
C ALA A 152 17.34 6.13 8.00
N LEU A 153 16.79 7.09 7.28
CA LEU A 153 16.01 8.17 7.88
C LEU A 153 14.71 7.64 8.49
N CYS A 154 14.02 6.72 7.82
CA CYS A 154 12.82 6.06 8.33
C CYS A 154 13.11 5.30 9.62
N GLU A 155 14.19 4.51 9.67
CA GLU A 155 14.63 3.78 10.86
C GLU A 155 14.80 4.72 12.07
N LEU A 156 15.49 5.85 11.88
CA LEU A 156 15.72 6.85 12.94
C LEU A 156 14.44 7.55 13.40
N ASN A 157 13.40 7.56 12.58
CA ASN A 157 12.11 8.19 12.89
C ASN A 157 10.99 7.18 13.20
N HIS A 158 11.33 5.89 13.37
CA HIS A 158 10.36 4.82 13.65
C HIS A 158 9.24 4.69 12.60
N ILE A 159 9.59 4.90 11.33
CA ILE A 159 8.71 4.78 10.17
C ILE A 159 9.07 3.50 9.42
N ASP A 160 8.06 2.71 9.08
CA ASP A 160 8.24 1.50 8.26
C ASP A 160 8.47 1.86 6.79
N VAL A 161 9.18 1.01 6.07
CA VAL A 161 9.43 1.12 4.63
C VAL A 161 8.74 -0.02 3.90
N ALA A 162 7.83 0.34 3.00
CA ALA A 162 7.10 -0.58 2.13
C ALA A 162 7.03 -0.02 0.70
N PRO A 163 8.11 -0.10 -0.08
CA PRO A 163 8.23 0.59 -1.36
C PRO A 163 7.10 0.22 -2.33
N HIS A 164 6.72 1.21 -3.14
CA HIS A 164 5.74 1.06 -4.20
C HIS A 164 6.29 0.23 -5.36
N HIS A 165 5.45 -0.68 -5.89
CA HIS A 165 5.72 -1.43 -7.11
C HIS A 165 7.03 -2.25 -7.10
N ASP A 166 7.45 -2.79 -8.23
CA ASP A 166 8.75 -3.44 -8.53
C ASP A 166 9.36 -4.27 -7.41
N CYS A 167 8.66 -5.34 -6.99
CA CYS A 167 9.14 -6.21 -5.90
C CYS A 167 10.56 -6.74 -6.13
N TYR A 168 10.96 -7.04 -7.36
CA TYR A 168 12.30 -7.54 -7.71
C TYR A 168 13.39 -6.51 -7.47
N ILE A 169 13.08 -5.22 -7.67
CA ILE A 169 14.00 -4.11 -7.36
C ILE A 169 14.02 -3.85 -5.86
N HIS A 170 12.85 -3.80 -5.22
CA HIS A 170 12.74 -3.34 -3.84
C HIS A 170 13.03 -4.41 -2.77
N ALA A 171 12.88 -5.72 -3.08
CA ALA A 171 13.11 -6.78 -2.10
C ALA A 171 14.52 -6.75 -1.46
N PRO A 172 15.63 -6.59 -2.20
CA PRO A 172 16.96 -6.46 -1.60
C PRO A 172 17.09 -5.22 -0.69
N LEU A 173 16.44 -4.12 -1.05
CA LEU A 173 16.45 -2.90 -0.25
C LEU A 173 15.70 -3.10 1.07
N VAL A 174 14.48 -3.62 1.01
CA VAL A 174 13.65 -3.91 2.19
C VAL A 174 14.34 -4.90 3.11
N ALA A 175 14.91 -5.97 2.57
CA ALA A 175 15.66 -6.97 3.37
C ALA A 175 16.95 -6.41 4.01
N SER A 176 17.48 -5.29 3.53
CA SER A 176 18.73 -4.69 4.01
C SER A 176 18.58 -3.61 5.07
N THR A 177 17.35 -3.36 5.56
CA THR A 177 17.08 -2.32 6.56
C THR A 177 16.12 -2.81 7.65
N PRO A 178 16.38 -2.47 8.93
CA PRO A 178 15.44 -2.77 10.02
C PRO A 178 14.06 -2.11 9.84
N ALA A 179 13.98 -1.00 9.12
CA ALA A 179 12.71 -0.34 8.79
C ALA A 179 11.91 -1.09 7.70
N GLY A 180 12.53 -2.07 7.00
CA GLY A 180 11.90 -2.80 5.92
C GLY A 180 10.73 -3.66 6.39
N ARG A 181 9.55 -3.47 5.78
CA ARG A 181 8.32 -4.13 6.19
C ARG A 181 7.86 -5.20 5.22
N ILE A 182 7.63 -4.82 3.98
CA ILE A 182 7.06 -5.66 2.94
C ILE A 182 7.36 -5.04 1.57
N VAL A 183 7.33 -5.85 0.51
CA VAL A 183 7.34 -5.39 -0.87
C VAL A 183 6.00 -5.61 -1.53
N GLU A 184 5.65 -4.75 -2.47
CA GLU A 184 4.43 -4.86 -3.27
C GLU A 184 4.67 -5.75 -4.48
N SER A 185 3.76 -6.69 -4.71
CA SER A 185 3.74 -7.53 -5.91
C SER A 185 2.40 -7.44 -6.62
N PHE A 186 2.43 -7.72 -7.92
CA PHE A 186 1.26 -7.78 -8.78
C PHE A 186 1.12 -9.18 -9.38
N ASP A 187 -0.10 -9.57 -9.72
CA ASP A 187 -0.35 -10.75 -10.55
C ASP A 187 0.19 -10.49 -11.97
N ASP A 188 0.79 -11.48 -12.61
CA ASP A 188 1.36 -11.39 -13.96
C ASP A 188 0.33 -10.92 -15.00
N GLU A 189 -0.95 -11.23 -14.79
CA GLU A 189 -2.04 -10.72 -15.63
C GLU A 189 -2.21 -9.20 -15.51
N ARG A 190 -1.86 -8.64 -14.35
CA ARG A 190 -1.96 -7.21 -14.06
C ARG A 190 -0.75 -6.43 -14.55
N ASP A 191 0.44 -7.00 -14.40
CA ASP A 191 1.69 -6.40 -14.84
C ASP A 191 2.52 -7.40 -15.67
N PRO A 192 2.10 -7.69 -16.92
CA PRO A 192 2.76 -8.68 -17.76
C PRO A 192 4.16 -8.27 -18.22
N LEU A 193 4.51 -6.99 -18.09
CA LEU A 193 5.84 -6.51 -18.48
C LEU A 193 6.88 -6.79 -17.41
N GLN A 194 6.51 -6.80 -16.13
CA GLN A 194 7.45 -6.97 -15.03
C GLN A 194 8.24 -8.28 -15.14
N ALA A 195 7.56 -9.39 -15.41
CA ALA A 195 8.22 -10.68 -15.60
C ALA A 195 9.15 -10.73 -16.82
N GLN A 196 8.96 -9.84 -17.82
CA GLN A 196 9.79 -9.77 -19.03
C GLN A 196 11.03 -8.88 -18.84
N LEU A 197 11.05 -8.01 -17.82
CA LEU A 197 12.17 -7.11 -17.56
C LEU A 197 13.32 -7.79 -16.81
N PHE A 198 13.07 -8.95 -16.18
CA PHE A 198 14.04 -9.63 -15.34
C PHE A 198 14.31 -11.04 -15.87
N GLU A 199 15.60 -11.39 -16.04
CA GLU A 199 16.02 -12.74 -16.43
C GLU A 199 15.76 -13.78 -15.33
N ASN A 200 15.92 -13.34 -14.05
CA ASN A 200 15.71 -14.18 -12.89
C ASN A 200 14.64 -13.55 -11.99
N THR A 201 13.47 -14.16 -11.98
CA THR A 201 12.37 -13.74 -11.10
C THR A 201 12.36 -14.60 -9.84
N HIS A 202 12.16 -13.98 -8.69
CA HIS A 202 11.91 -14.70 -7.45
C HIS A 202 10.50 -15.33 -7.51
N LYS A 203 10.41 -16.58 -7.06
CA LYS A 203 9.10 -17.23 -6.87
C LYS A 203 8.67 -17.03 -5.43
N MET A 204 7.45 -16.56 -5.29
CA MET A 204 6.86 -16.47 -3.96
C MET A 204 6.59 -17.87 -3.40
N SER A 205 7.00 -18.09 -2.15
CA SER A 205 6.66 -19.28 -1.38
C SER A 205 6.24 -18.84 0.03
N ASP A 206 5.08 -19.31 0.47
CA ASP A 206 4.54 -19.03 1.80
C ASP A 206 4.48 -17.52 2.17
N GLY A 207 4.18 -16.68 1.18
CA GLY A 207 4.11 -15.22 1.33
C GLY A 207 5.47 -14.51 1.38
N CYS A 208 6.55 -15.20 1.06
CA CYS A 208 7.92 -14.65 0.95
C CYS A 208 8.42 -14.74 -0.50
N LEU A 209 9.22 -13.73 -0.91
CA LEU A 209 9.98 -13.75 -2.16
C LEU A 209 11.36 -14.36 -1.96
#